data_749c2eaa5229f1ebbd02a3f72a6c3d79
#
_entry.id   749c2eaa5229f1ebbd02a3f72a6c3d79
#
_cell.length_a   1.000
_cell.length_b   1.000
_cell.length_c   1.000
_cell.angle_alpha   90.00
_cell.angle_beta   90.00
_cell.angle_gamma   90.00
#
_symmetry.space_group_name_H-M   'P 1'
#
loop_
_entity.id
_entity.type
_entity.pdbx_description
1 polymer ?
#
loop_
_entity_poly.entity_id
_entity_poly.type
_entity_poly.pdbx_seq_one_letter_code
_entity_poly.pdbx_strand_id
1 'polypeptide(L)'
;MKLTKKKIRWIIRQKEKKESSGVIAKIQQITRRRVDQLWKQYRETGVIPNIGEAMGRPKKPVTDEESTVIDEAYRRFRYGARMLAKLIRKVYALIISHNRIHRYLMAQGLARAEASKRKQRKWVRYERAHSMSAGHIDWYEDRISSLKICAVLDDSSRKILAIDEFATINTENTITVVERAIQEYGPICPFRELIMDHGSEFGAHRRDENGDWDSEFKQYLETHDIRPILARVKHPQTNGKIEKWFDTYKRFRYEFDSLDEFIVWYNNRPHGSLDFDNLESPELAFWRRLPQEAIFGIGIRVFGW
;
A
#
# COMPACT_ATOMS: atom_id res chain seq x y z
N MET A 1 -13.77 -4.72 39.11
CA MET A 1 -12.34 -5.09 39.09
C MET A 1 -12.12 -6.27 38.14
N LYS A 2 -11.06 -6.26 37.30
CA LYS A 2 -10.81 -7.33 36.30
C LYS A 2 -10.07 -8.50 36.96
N LEU A 3 -10.62 -9.71 36.93
CA LEU A 3 -9.94 -10.93 37.39
C LEU A 3 -8.76 -11.26 36.47
N THR A 4 -7.59 -11.47 37.03
CA THR A 4 -6.39 -11.90 36.31
C THR A 4 -6.12 -13.39 36.56
N LYS A 5 -5.33 -14.04 35.69
CA LYS A 5 -4.92 -15.44 35.84
C LYS A 5 -4.25 -15.72 37.18
N LYS A 6 -3.48 -14.74 37.72
CA LYS A 6 -2.84 -14.83 39.07
C LYS A 6 -3.89 -14.83 40.18
N LYS A 7 -4.93 -13.97 40.10
CA LYS A 7 -6.02 -13.94 41.08
C LYS A 7 -6.83 -15.21 41.09
N ILE A 8 -7.11 -15.80 39.93
CA ILE A 8 -7.85 -17.07 39.82
C ILE A 8 -7.06 -18.19 40.47
N ARG A 9 -5.76 -18.31 40.17
CA ARG A 9 -4.88 -19.30 40.85
C ARG A 9 -4.90 -19.14 42.38
N TRP A 10 -4.89 -17.91 42.86
CA TRP A 10 -4.98 -17.65 44.28
C TRP A 10 -6.32 -18.09 44.87
N ILE A 11 -7.46 -17.76 44.19
CA ILE A 11 -8.81 -18.18 44.61
C ILE A 11 -8.89 -19.70 44.69
N ILE A 12 -8.42 -20.45 43.72
CA ILE A 12 -8.43 -21.91 43.70
C ILE A 12 -7.63 -22.44 44.88
N ARG A 13 -6.40 -21.96 45.11
CA ARG A 13 -5.55 -22.36 46.27
C ARG A 13 -6.22 -22.11 47.62
N GLN A 14 -6.95 -21.01 47.78
CA GLN A 14 -7.69 -20.75 49.02
C GLN A 14 -8.84 -21.71 49.19
N LYS A 15 -9.55 -22.09 48.11
CA LYS A 15 -10.60 -23.11 48.12
C LYS A 15 -10.06 -24.51 48.44
N GLU A 16 -8.88 -24.85 47.96
CA GLU A 16 -8.19 -26.11 48.31
C GLU A 16 -7.86 -26.14 49.81
N LYS A 17 -7.55 -24.98 50.42
CA LYS A 17 -7.34 -24.84 51.88
C LYS A 17 -8.66 -24.79 52.67
N LYS A 18 -9.82 -25.03 52.04
CA LYS A 18 -11.15 -25.02 52.63
C LYS A 18 -11.64 -23.64 53.12
N GLU A 19 -11.01 -22.57 52.65
CA GLU A 19 -11.50 -21.22 52.94
C GLU A 19 -12.90 -20.96 52.42
N SER A 20 -13.66 -20.14 53.16
CA SER A 20 -15.03 -19.85 52.78
C SER A 20 -15.11 -18.94 51.55
N SER A 21 -16.03 -19.23 50.63
CA SER A 21 -16.25 -18.41 49.44
C SER A 21 -16.60 -16.95 49.75
N GLY A 22 -17.21 -16.68 50.92
CA GLY A 22 -17.52 -15.34 51.38
C GLY A 22 -16.25 -14.52 51.70
N VAL A 23 -15.31 -15.12 52.44
CA VAL A 23 -14.04 -14.48 52.76
C VAL A 23 -13.22 -14.22 51.53
N ILE A 24 -13.09 -15.21 50.63
CA ILE A 24 -12.39 -15.07 49.33
C ILE A 24 -13.01 -13.95 48.49
N ALA A 25 -14.31 -13.90 48.45
CA ALA A 25 -15.06 -12.90 47.67
C ALA A 25 -14.79 -11.46 48.17
N LYS A 26 -14.78 -11.26 49.51
CA LYS A 26 -14.44 -9.97 50.12
C LYS A 26 -13.01 -9.54 49.79
N ILE A 27 -12.04 -10.42 49.95
CA ILE A 27 -10.61 -10.13 49.67
C ILE A 27 -10.39 -9.75 48.22
N GLN A 28 -11.01 -10.50 47.28
CA GLN A 28 -10.81 -10.26 45.86
C GLN A 28 -11.77 -9.24 45.24
N GLN A 29 -12.69 -8.67 46.03
CA GLN A 29 -13.73 -7.72 45.61
C GLN A 29 -14.58 -8.25 44.42
N ILE A 30 -15.00 -9.51 44.56
CA ILE A 30 -15.88 -10.20 43.61
C ILE A 30 -17.09 -10.80 44.32
N THR A 31 -18.09 -11.29 43.56
CA THR A 31 -19.22 -11.94 44.16
C THR A 31 -18.91 -13.35 44.65
N ARG A 32 -19.55 -13.80 45.73
CA ARG A 32 -19.45 -15.18 46.24
C ARG A 32 -19.78 -16.17 45.10
N ARG A 33 -20.85 -15.91 44.35
CA ARG A 33 -21.26 -16.72 43.18
C ARG A 33 -20.09 -16.92 42.18
N ARG A 34 -19.26 -15.88 41.95
CA ARG A 34 -18.14 -15.99 41.05
C ARG A 34 -17.03 -16.87 41.57
N VAL A 35 -16.77 -16.83 42.86
CA VAL A 35 -15.81 -17.75 43.50
C VAL A 35 -16.29 -19.19 43.35
N ASP A 36 -17.58 -19.46 43.65
CA ASP A 36 -18.17 -20.80 43.54
C ASP A 36 -18.14 -21.35 42.11
N GLN A 37 -18.41 -20.50 41.09
CA GLN A 37 -18.31 -20.87 39.70
C GLN A 37 -16.89 -21.29 39.29
N LEU A 38 -15.88 -20.51 39.69
CA LEU A 38 -14.48 -20.82 39.38
C LEU A 38 -14.04 -22.12 40.06
N TRP A 39 -14.48 -22.31 41.31
CA TRP A 39 -14.18 -23.52 42.06
C TRP A 39 -14.87 -24.76 41.48
N LYS A 40 -16.14 -24.62 41.08
CA LYS A 40 -16.90 -25.70 40.41
C LYS A 40 -16.19 -26.11 39.11
N GLN A 41 -15.86 -25.14 38.25
CA GLN A 41 -15.16 -25.40 36.98
C GLN A 41 -13.81 -26.10 37.19
N TYR A 42 -13.05 -25.68 38.20
CA TYR A 42 -11.76 -26.32 38.53
C TYR A 42 -11.97 -27.77 39.01
N ARG A 43 -12.95 -28.03 39.86
CA ARG A 43 -13.23 -29.40 40.35
C ARG A 43 -13.66 -30.34 39.22
N GLU A 44 -14.42 -29.84 38.26
CA GLU A 44 -14.92 -30.63 37.14
C GLU A 44 -13.84 -30.93 36.11
N THR A 45 -12.92 -30.01 35.87
CA THR A 45 -11.94 -30.13 34.77
C THR A 45 -10.51 -30.40 35.21
N GLY A 46 -10.18 -30.21 36.48
CA GLY A 46 -8.79 -30.22 37.00
C GLY A 46 -7.90 -29.08 36.48
N VAL A 47 -8.44 -28.21 35.61
CA VAL A 47 -7.68 -27.15 34.96
C VAL A 47 -8.07 -25.77 35.54
N ILE A 48 -7.07 -24.93 35.81
CA ILE A 48 -7.32 -23.57 36.31
C ILE A 48 -8.14 -22.78 35.27
N PRO A 49 -9.36 -22.29 35.65
CA PRO A 49 -10.22 -21.58 34.73
C PRO A 49 -9.53 -20.39 34.07
N ASN A 50 -9.60 -20.32 32.74
CA ASN A 50 -9.09 -19.21 31.98
C ASN A 50 -10.24 -18.25 31.66
N ILE A 51 -10.09 -16.95 32.01
CA ILE A 51 -11.11 -15.94 31.74
C ILE A 51 -10.78 -15.25 30.44
N GLY A 52 -11.73 -15.20 29.54
CA GLY A 52 -11.61 -14.50 28.25
C GLY A 52 -11.37 -15.40 27.04
N GLU A 53 -11.17 -16.70 27.24
CA GLU A 53 -11.24 -17.66 26.14
C GLU A 53 -12.70 -17.91 25.76
N ALA A 54 -12.98 -17.84 24.46
CA ALA A 54 -14.32 -18.03 23.89
C ALA A 54 -15.42 -17.04 24.32
N MET A 55 -15.09 -15.87 24.91
CA MET A 55 -16.06 -14.83 25.18
C MET A 55 -16.25 -13.97 23.92
N GLY A 56 -17.44 -13.97 23.38
CA GLY A 56 -17.84 -13.16 22.24
C GLY A 56 -18.74 -13.91 21.26
N ARG A 57 -19.24 -13.20 20.26
CA ARG A 57 -20.06 -13.82 19.21
C ARG A 57 -19.21 -14.84 18.43
N PRO A 58 -19.71 -16.07 18.21
CA PRO A 58 -18.99 -17.06 17.39
C PRO A 58 -18.58 -16.49 16.04
N LYS A 59 -17.35 -16.76 15.65
CA LYS A 59 -16.82 -16.28 14.37
C LYS A 59 -17.46 -17.09 13.25
N LYS A 60 -18.26 -16.46 12.40
CA LYS A 60 -18.80 -17.13 11.21
C LYS A 60 -17.62 -17.51 10.28
N PRO A 61 -17.52 -18.76 9.81
CA PRO A 61 -16.56 -19.16 8.80
C PRO A 61 -16.89 -18.47 7.47
N VAL A 62 -15.93 -18.49 6.54
CA VAL A 62 -16.15 -18.11 5.14
C VAL A 62 -16.82 -19.30 4.45
N THR A 63 -17.85 -19.06 3.64
CA THR A 63 -18.50 -20.10 2.82
C THR A 63 -17.65 -20.40 1.58
N ASP A 64 -17.91 -21.50 0.90
CA ASP A 64 -17.18 -21.88 -0.32
C ASP A 64 -17.37 -20.85 -1.44
N GLU A 65 -18.57 -20.31 -1.61
CA GLU A 65 -18.86 -19.22 -2.54
C GLU A 65 -18.05 -17.96 -2.20
N GLU A 66 -18.05 -17.55 -0.91
CA GLU A 66 -17.29 -16.39 -0.46
C GLU A 66 -15.77 -16.61 -0.63
N SER A 67 -15.27 -17.82 -0.42
CA SER A 67 -13.85 -18.14 -0.58
C SER A 67 -13.43 -18.02 -2.04
N THR A 68 -14.22 -18.54 -2.97
CA THR A 68 -13.96 -18.44 -4.42
C THR A 68 -13.89 -16.98 -4.87
N VAL A 69 -14.85 -16.15 -4.42
CA VAL A 69 -14.86 -14.71 -4.75
C VAL A 69 -13.69 -13.97 -4.12
N ILE A 70 -13.29 -14.32 -2.88
CA ILE A 70 -12.12 -13.70 -2.23
C ILE A 70 -10.85 -14.06 -3.00
N ASP A 71 -10.68 -15.30 -3.41
CA ASP A 71 -9.50 -15.77 -4.13
C ASP A 71 -9.39 -15.14 -5.51
N GLU A 72 -10.49 -15.04 -6.24
CA GLU A 72 -10.54 -14.36 -7.54
C GLU A 72 -10.22 -12.87 -7.40
N ALA A 73 -10.87 -12.18 -6.46
CA ALA A 73 -10.61 -10.77 -6.20
C ALA A 73 -9.16 -10.53 -5.74
N TYR A 74 -8.61 -11.43 -4.91
CA TYR A 74 -7.23 -11.31 -4.48
C TYR A 74 -6.25 -11.53 -5.65
N ARG A 75 -6.45 -12.56 -6.48
CA ARG A 75 -5.61 -12.79 -7.67
C ARG A 75 -5.64 -11.60 -8.62
N ARG A 76 -6.82 -11.03 -8.84
CA ARG A 76 -7.00 -9.91 -9.77
C ARG A 76 -6.40 -8.60 -9.26
N PHE A 77 -6.59 -8.26 -7.99
CA PHE A 77 -6.32 -6.91 -7.49
C PHE A 77 -5.17 -6.83 -6.48
N ARG A 78 -4.76 -7.92 -5.85
CA ARG A 78 -3.67 -7.99 -4.86
C ARG A 78 -3.78 -6.97 -3.73
N TYR A 79 -4.97 -6.73 -3.23
CA TYR A 79 -5.22 -5.82 -2.13
C TYR A 79 -5.40 -6.53 -0.78
N GLY A 80 -5.10 -5.80 0.31
CA GLY A 80 -5.44 -6.25 1.65
C GLY A 80 -6.95 -6.22 1.92
N ALA A 81 -7.38 -6.92 2.96
CA ALA A 81 -8.78 -7.22 3.26
C ALA A 81 -9.75 -6.03 3.23
N ARG A 82 -9.31 -4.82 3.64
CA ARG A 82 -10.19 -3.64 3.63
C ARG A 82 -10.55 -3.18 2.22
N MET A 83 -9.58 -3.17 1.33
CA MET A 83 -9.78 -2.79 -0.06
C MET A 83 -10.55 -3.87 -0.81
N LEU A 84 -10.20 -5.15 -0.56
CA LEU A 84 -10.92 -6.29 -1.14
C LEU A 84 -12.41 -6.29 -0.73
N ALA A 85 -12.74 -5.95 0.52
CA ALA A 85 -14.15 -5.86 0.93
C ALA A 85 -14.93 -4.82 0.10
N LYS A 86 -14.32 -3.69 -0.24
CA LYS A 86 -14.93 -2.67 -1.10
C LYS A 86 -15.06 -3.17 -2.55
N LEU A 87 -14.00 -3.78 -3.09
CA LEU A 87 -13.98 -4.31 -4.46
C LEU A 87 -15.00 -5.45 -4.63
N ILE A 88 -15.04 -6.40 -3.70
CA ILE A 88 -15.97 -7.51 -3.73
C ILE A 88 -17.41 -7.00 -3.71
N ARG A 89 -17.70 -6.01 -2.86
CA ARG A 89 -19.03 -5.40 -2.85
C ARG A 89 -19.43 -4.77 -4.18
N LYS A 90 -18.47 -4.08 -4.86
CA LYS A 90 -18.75 -3.36 -6.10
C LYS A 90 -18.77 -4.27 -7.33
N VAL A 91 -17.83 -5.21 -7.42
CA VAL A 91 -17.65 -6.04 -8.62
C VAL A 91 -18.53 -7.30 -8.56
N TYR A 92 -18.69 -7.91 -7.38
CA TYR A 92 -19.39 -9.18 -7.22
C TYR A 92 -20.72 -9.05 -6.47
N ALA A 93 -21.11 -7.82 -6.08
CA ALA A 93 -22.32 -7.52 -5.31
C ALA A 93 -22.43 -8.28 -3.96
N LEU A 94 -21.33 -8.84 -3.45
CA LEU A 94 -21.27 -9.59 -2.20
C LEU A 94 -20.78 -8.71 -1.05
N ILE A 95 -21.45 -8.83 0.13
CA ILE A 95 -21.07 -8.10 1.34
C ILE A 95 -20.36 -9.02 2.30
N ILE A 96 -19.03 -9.03 2.26
CA ILE A 96 -18.15 -9.79 3.16
C ILE A 96 -17.41 -8.80 4.05
N SER A 97 -17.46 -9.00 5.39
CA SER A 97 -16.73 -8.11 6.28
C SER A 97 -15.21 -8.25 6.11
N HIS A 98 -14.48 -7.13 6.12
CA HIS A 98 -13.03 -7.16 5.98
C HIS A 98 -12.31 -8.02 7.02
N ASN A 99 -12.88 -8.19 8.22
CA ASN A 99 -12.32 -9.07 9.25
C ASN A 99 -12.43 -10.56 8.88
N ARG A 100 -13.49 -10.95 8.14
CA ARG A 100 -13.64 -12.34 7.63
C ARG A 100 -12.63 -12.57 6.50
N ILE A 101 -12.53 -11.64 5.57
CA ILE A 101 -11.54 -11.68 4.47
C ILE A 101 -10.13 -11.75 5.05
N HIS A 102 -9.79 -10.91 6.03
CA HIS A 102 -8.45 -10.93 6.62
C HIS A 102 -8.10 -12.27 7.25
N ARG A 103 -9.03 -12.87 8.00
CA ARG A 103 -8.81 -14.19 8.61
C ARG A 103 -8.61 -15.27 7.55
N TYR A 104 -9.38 -15.23 6.48
CA TYR A 104 -9.25 -16.14 5.36
C TYR A 104 -7.86 -15.99 4.70
N LEU A 105 -7.47 -14.77 4.33
CA LEU A 105 -6.17 -14.51 3.73
C LEU A 105 -4.99 -14.89 4.65
N MET A 106 -5.15 -14.72 5.98
CA MET A 106 -4.17 -15.18 6.97
C MET A 106 -4.04 -16.71 6.96
N ALA A 107 -5.16 -17.44 6.88
CA ALA A 107 -5.16 -18.91 6.83
C ALA A 107 -4.51 -19.44 5.54
N GLN A 108 -4.63 -18.71 4.44
CA GLN A 108 -3.99 -19.03 3.16
C GLN A 108 -2.53 -18.53 3.05
N GLY A 109 -1.97 -17.90 4.11
CA GLY A 109 -0.63 -17.34 4.06
C GLY A 109 -0.48 -16.06 3.21
N LEU A 110 -1.58 -15.54 2.68
CA LEU A 110 -1.63 -14.36 1.79
C LEU A 110 -1.64 -13.02 2.55
N ALA A 111 -1.81 -13.04 3.86
CA ALA A 111 -1.73 -11.86 4.72
C ALA A 111 -0.90 -12.16 5.98
N ARG A 112 -0.31 -11.13 6.56
CA ARG A 112 0.44 -11.24 7.83
C ARG A 112 -0.27 -10.47 8.93
N ALA A 113 -0.14 -10.93 10.18
CA ALA A 113 -0.56 -10.16 11.34
C ALA A 113 0.32 -8.91 11.42
N GLU A 114 -0.29 -7.74 11.27
CA GLU A 114 0.44 -6.48 11.46
C GLU A 114 0.64 -6.24 12.96
N ALA A 115 1.87 -5.98 13.39
CA ALA A 115 2.13 -5.34 14.68
C ALA A 115 1.37 -4.00 14.73
N SER A 116 0.93 -3.58 15.91
CA SER A 116 0.12 -2.36 16.11
C SER A 116 0.67 -1.19 15.29
N LYS A 117 -0.15 -0.64 14.39
CA LYS A 117 0.22 0.51 13.56
C LYS A 117 0.57 1.69 14.46
N ARG A 118 1.79 2.22 14.35
CA ARG A 118 2.14 3.50 14.97
C ARG A 118 1.21 4.57 14.43
N LYS A 119 0.73 5.50 15.30
CA LYS A 119 -0.05 6.67 14.86
C LYS A 119 0.77 7.43 13.82
N GLN A 120 0.37 7.34 12.56
CA GLN A 120 1.01 8.10 11.49
C GLN A 120 0.57 9.56 11.59
N ARG A 121 1.51 10.50 11.36
CA ARG A 121 1.18 11.92 11.19
C ARG A 121 0.23 12.06 9.99
N LYS A 122 -0.75 12.96 10.10
CA LYS A 122 -1.56 13.35 8.94
C LYS A 122 -0.65 14.15 8.01
N TRP A 123 -0.37 13.63 6.84
CA TRP A 123 0.40 14.30 5.81
C TRP A 123 -0.53 15.10 4.91
N VAL A 124 -0.09 16.29 4.53
CA VAL A 124 -0.80 17.06 3.49
C VAL A 124 -0.48 16.43 2.15
N ARG A 125 -1.51 16.09 1.39
CA ARG A 125 -1.38 15.47 0.07
C ARG A 125 -1.18 16.58 -0.97
N TYR A 126 -0.04 16.54 -1.63
CA TYR A 126 0.24 17.37 -2.81
C TYR A 126 0.04 16.51 -4.05
N GLU A 127 -0.72 17.03 -5.00
CA GLU A 127 -1.02 16.36 -6.25
C GLU A 127 -1.25 17.41 -7.33
N ARG A 128 -0.66 17.21 -8.50
CA ARG A 128 -0.93 18.03 -9.67
C ARG A 128 -2.34 17.76 -10.18
N ALA A 129 -3.01 18.78 -10.69
CA ALA A 129 -4.38 18.63 -11.20
C ALA A 129 -4.41 17.80 -12.50
N HIS A 130 -3.41 18.00 -13.37
CA HIS A 130 -3.38 17.41 -14.70
C HIS A 130 -2.25 16.41 -14.85
N SER A 131 -2.54 15.34 -15.62
CA SER A 131 -1.55 14.37 -16.07
C SER A 131 -0.49 15.05 -16.94
N MET A 132 0.74 14.55 -16.96
CA MET A 132 1.91 15.11 -17.64
C MET A 132 2.39 16.47 -17.09
N SER A 133 1.71 17.07 -16.09
CA SER A 133 2.19 18.30 -15.47
C SER A 133 3.44 18.11 -14.64
N ALA A 134 3.59 16.96 -13.98
CA ALA A 134 4.79 16.56 -13.29
C ALA A 134 4.89 15.03 -13.21
N GLY A 135 6.10 14.51 -13.31
CA GLY A 135 6.41 13.12 -13.01
C GLY A 135 7.41 13.03 -11.86
N HIS A 136 7.49 11.84 -11.30
CA HIS A 136 8.53 11.45 -10.35
C HIS A 136 9.44 10.43 -11.02
N ILE A 137 10.75 10.61 -10.90
CA ILE A 137 11.73 9.61 -11.30
C ILE A 137 12.55 9.19 -10.11
N ASP A 138 12.82 7.91 -10.01
CA ASP A 138 13.64 7.36 -8.94
C ASP A 138 14.18 5.98 -9.33
N TRP A 139 15.23 5.56 -8.63
CA TRP A 139 15.87 4.27 -8.80
C TRP A 139 15.61 3.36 -7.61
N TYR A 140 15.46 2.08 -7.89
CA TYR A 140 15.33 1.04 -6.89
C TYR A 140 16.27 -0.12 -7.22
N GLU A 141 17.04 -0.57 -6.24
CA GLU A 141 17.85 -1.78 -6.35
C GLU A 141 17.04 -2.99 -5.86
N ASP A 142 16.74 -3.90 -6.76
CA ASP A 142 16.03 -5.12 -6.39
C ASP A 142 16.98 -6.17 -5.82
N ARG A 143 16.65 -6.63 -4.62
CA ARG A 143 17.49 -7.59 -3.89
C ARG A 143 17.36 -9.03 -4.40
N ILE A 144 16.33 -9.33 -5.19
CA ILE A 144 16.07 -10.68 -5.71
C ILE A 144 16.86 -10.88 -6.99
N SER A 145 16.72 -9.97 -7.95
CA SER A 145 17.40 -10.03 -9.26
C SER A 145 18.75 -9.34 -9.27
N SER A 146 19.05 -8.49 -8.29
CA SER A 146 20.18 -7.55 -8.28
C SER A 146 20.12 -6.49 -9.38
N LEU A 147 19.00 -6.42 -10.14
CA LEU A 147 18.79 -5.39 -11.15
C LEU A 147 18.49 -4.04 -10.51
N LYS A 148 18.75 -3.00 -11.27
CA LYS A 148 18.49 -1.60 -10.94
C LYS A 148 17.30 -1.13 -11.76
N ILE A 149 16.24 -0.76 -11.10
CA ILE A 149 14.98 -0.38 -11.71
C ILE A 149 14.86 1.14 -11.72
N CYS A 150 14.73 1.73 -12.91
CA CYS A 150 14.39 3.13 -13.08
C CYS A 150 12.95 3.26 -13.54
N ALA A 151 12.17 4.14 -12.92
CA ALA A 151 10.78 4.34 -13.30
C ALA A 151 10.39 5.82 -13.31
N VAL A 152 9.50 6.20 -14.22
CA VAL A 152 8.84 7.50 -14.28
C VAL A 152 7.36 7.31 -13.98
N LEU A 153 6.88 7.96 -12.91
CA LEU A 153 5.51 7.90 -12.43
C LEU A 153 4.84 9.26 -12.56
N ASP A 154 3.68 9.33 -13.21
CA ASP A 154 2.88 10.56 -13.27
C ASP A 154 2.34 10.97 -11.90
N ASP A 155 2.56 12.23 -11.54
CA ASP A 155 2.17 12.78 -10.22
C ASP A 155 0.67 12.77 -10.00
N SER A 156 -0.11 13.09 -11.02
CA SER A 156 -1.56 13.20 -10.94
C SER A 156 -2.26 11.85 -10.94
N SER A 157 -2.01 11.03 -11.94
CA SER A 157 -2.72 9.76 -12.19
C SER A 157 -2.14 8.56 -11.47
N ARG A 158 -0.89 8.62 -10.99
CA ARG A 158 -0.11 7.47 -10.50
C ARG A 158 0.24 6.45 -11.57
N LYS A 159 0.05 6.77 -12.85
CA LYS A 159 0.43 5.90 -13.96
C LYS A 159 1.95 5.80 -14.06
N ILE A 160 2.47 4.61 -14.26
CA ILE A 160 3.84 4.43 -14.72
C ILE A 160 3.86 4.76 -16.21
N LEU A 161 4.61 5.81 -16.54
CA LEU A 161 4.79 6.29 -17.91
C LEU A 161 5.90 5.50 -18.61
N ALA A 162 7.00 5.27 -17.92
CA ALA A 162 8.12 4.47 -18.41
C ALA A 162 8.84 3.77 -17.28
N ILE A 163 9.45 2.65 -17.59
CA ILE A 163 10.27 1.86 -16.65
C ILE A 163 11.23 0.99 -17.43
N ASP A 164 12.36 0.67 -16.81
CA ASP A 164 13.24 -0.39 -17.29
C ASP A 164 14.07 -0.99 -16.16
N GLU A 165 14.63 -2.18 -16.42
CA GLU A 165 15.45 -2.96 -15.51
C GLU A 165 16.88 -3.03 -16.07
N PHE A 166 17.87 -2.47 -15.35
CA PHE A 166 19.27 -2.34 -15.78
C PHE A 166 20.24 -3.11 -14.87
N ALA A 167 21.41 -3.41 -15.39
CA ALA A 167 22.52 -3.94 -14.58
C ALA A 167 23.18 -2.86 -13.70
N THR A 168 23.19 -1.61 -14.16
CA THR A 168 23.89 -0.48 -13.52
C THR A 168 23.05 0.78 -13.47
N ILE A 169 23.28 1.59 -12.43
CA ILE A 169 22.71 2.94 -12.33
C ILE A 169 23.69 3.92 -12.97
N ASN A 170 23.23 4.66 -13.96
CA ASN A 170 23.99 5.74 -14.60
C ASN A 170 23.05 6.76 -15.27
N THR A 171 23.61 7.88 -15.71
CA THR A 171 22.85 8.96 -16.34
C THR A 171 22.26 8.53 -17.69
N GLU A 172 22.95 7.75 -18.49
CA GLU A 172 22.50 7.28 -19.79
C GLU A 172 21.23 6.40 -19.68
N ASN A 173 21.23 5.43 -18.75
CA ASN A 173 20.06 4.62 -18.46
C ASN A 173 18.89 5.46 -17.93
N THR A 174 19.18 6.48 -17.13
CA THR A 174 18.17 7.43 -16.65
C THR A 174 17.52 8.19 -17.80
N ILE A 175 18.33 8.71 -18.72
CA ILE A 175 17.88 9.39 -19.93
C ILE A 175 17.02 8.46 -20.78
N THR A 176 17.45 7.22 -21.00
CA THR A 176 16.70 6.22 -21.78
C THR A 176 15.26 6.04 -21.28
N VAL A 177 15.07 5.99 -19.96
CA VAL A 177 13.71 5.82 -19.40
C VAL A 177 12.86 7.09 -19.59
N VAL A 178 13.45 8.28 -19.40
CA VAL A 178 12.73 9.54 -19.64
C VAL A 178 12.40 9.71 -21.12
N GLU A 179 13.31 9.36 -22.01
CA GLU A 179 13.11 9.43 -23.44
C GLU A 179 11.92 8.57 -23.89
N ARG A 180 11.80 7.33 -23.38
CA ARG A 180 10.62 6.49 -23.63
C ARG A 180 9.31 7.17 -23.22
N ALA A 181 9.29 7.80 -22.02
CA ALA A 181 8.11 8.52 -21.57
C ALA A 181 7.77 9.70 -22.50
N ILE A 182 8.79 10.43 -22.99
CA ILE A 182 8.61 11.54 -23.93
C ILE A 182 8.12 11.02 -25.28
N GLN A 183 8.70 9.96 -25.80
CA GLN A 183 8.32 9.39 -27.13
C GLN A 183 6.90 8.86 -27.11
N GLU A 184 6.46 8.20 -26.04
CA GLU A 184 5.13 7.60 -25.95
C GLU A 184 4.05 8.64 -25.65
N TYR A 185 4.28 9.53 -24.68
CA TYR A 185 3.25 10.45 -24.19
C TYR A 185 3.40 11.89 -24.66
N GLY A 186 4.58 12.33 -25.07
CA GLY A 186 4.81 13.68 -25.60
C GLY A 186 3.91 14.08 -26.77
N PRO A 187 3.61 13.20 -27.73
CA PRO A 187 2.63 13.49 -28.79
C PRO A 187 1.22 13.72 -28.26
N ILE A 188 0.88 13.22 -27.09
CA ILE A 188 -0.43 13.38 -26.45
C ILE A 188 -0.47 14.70 -25.67
N CYS A 189 0.51 14.92 -24.81
CA CYS A 189 0.63 16.09 -23.96
C CYS A 189 2.10 16.31 -23.59
N PRO A 190 2.62 17.55 -23.67
CA PRO A 190 3.99 17.86 -23.26
C PRO A 190 4.22 17.51 -21.78
N PHE A 191 5.35 16.84 -21.51
CA PHE A 191 5.81 16.55 -20.16
C PHE A 191 6.48 17.81 -19.60
N ARG A 192 5.99 18.38 -18.49
CA ARG A 192 6.41 19.71 -18.06
C ARG A 192 7.44 19.73 -16.94
N GLU A 193 7.32 18.84 -15.97
CA GLU A 193 8.18 18.84 -14.78
C GLU A 193 8.61 17.43 -14.42
N LEU A 194 9.86 17.26 -13.99
CA LEU A 194 10.35 15.97 -13.48
C LEU A 194 10.94 16.16 -12.08
N ILE A 195 10.37 15.48 -11.10
CA ILE A 195 10.76 15.53 -9.69
C ILE A 195 11.67 14.34 -9.41
N MET A 196 12.85 14.60 -8.83
CA MET A 196 13.86 13.61 -8.49
C MET A 196 14.50 13.92 -7.14
N ASP A 197 15.20 12.97 -6.59
CA ASP A 197 16.02 13.17 -5.40
C ASP A 197 17.41 13.72 -5.74
N HIS A 198 18.33 13.70 -4.76
CA HIS A 198 19.71 14.16 -4.93
C HIS A 198 20.66 13.04 -5.32
N GLY A 199 20.20 12.01 -6.03
CA GLY A 199 21.02 10.89 -6.49
C GLY A 199 22.17 11.32 -7.41
N SER A 200 23.24 10.55 -7.38
CA SER A 200 24.43 10.81 -8.21
C SER A 200 24.17 10.62 -9.71
N GLU A 201 23.24 9.75 -10.05
CA GLU A 201 22.76 9.46 -11.42
C GLU A 201 22.07 10.65 -12.08
N PHE A 202 21.47 11.54 -11.30
CA PHE A 202 20.91 12.82 -11.76
C PHE A 202 21.94 13.93 -11.80
N GLY A 203 23.16 13.65 -11.32
CA GLY A 203 24.24 14.64 -11.23
C GLY A 203 23.91 15.81 -10.30
N ALA A 204 23.02 15.61 -9.31
CA ALA A 204 22.53 16.65 -8.42
C ALA A 204 23.63 17.33 -7.55
N HIS A 205 24.81 16.73 -7.46
CA HIS A 205 25.99 17.26 -6.78
C HIS A 205 26.88 18.13 -7.69
N ARG A 206 26.72 18.07 -9.00
CA ARG A 206 27.52 18.85 -9.97
C ARG A 206 27.08 20.29 -9.97
N ARG A 207 28.05 21.20 -10.08
CA ARG A 207 27.84 22.64 -10.09
C ARG A 207 28.62 23.26 -11.24
N ASP A 208 28.05 24.30 -11.83
CA ASP A 208 28.73 25.18 -12.78
C ASP A 208 29.64 26.20 -12.06
N GLU A 209 30.25 27.10 -12.84
CA GLU A 209 31.13 28.16 -12.33
C GLU A 209 30.41 29.14 -11.38
N ASN A 210 29.08 29.26 -11.48
CA ASN A 210 28.24 30.11 -10.64
C ASN A 210 27.74 29.40 -9.37
N GLY A 211 28.00 28.09 -9.22
CA GLY A 211 27.54 27.27 -8.13
C GLY A 211 26.13 26.72 -8.32
N ASP A 212 25.53 26.89 -9.50
CA ASP A 212 24.23 26.33 -9.84
C ASP A 212 24.35 24.86 -10.25
N TRP A 213 23.27 24.10 -10.04
CA TRP A 213 23.25 22.72 -10.48
C TRP A 213 23.39 22.63 -12.00
N ASP A 214 24.41 21.92 -12.44
CA ASP A 214 24.64 21.62 -13.85
C ASP A 214 25.06 20.16 -14.02
N SER A 215 24.36 19.43 -14.87
CA SER A 215 24.59 18.03 -15.18
C SER A 215 24.05 17.70 -16.55
N GLU A 216 24.62 16.68 -17.18
CA GLU A 216 24.16 16.11 -18.45
C GLU A 216 22.66 15.81 -18.43
N PHE A 217 22.17 15.21 -17.32
CA PHE A 217 20.76 14.91 -17.16
C PHE A 217 19.87 16.16 -17.10
N LYS A 218 20.31 17.20 -16.38
CA LYS A 218 19.59 18.47 -16.33
C LYS A 218 19.53 19.10 -17.72
N GLN A 219 20.66 19.18 -18.42
CA GLN A 219 20.75 19.73 -19.77
C GLN A 219 19.83 18.98 -20.73
N TYR A 220 19.81 17.61 -20.64
CA TYR A 220 18.89 16.79 -21.42
C TYR A 220 17.43 17.16 -21.18
N LEU A 221 17.01 17.32 -19.93
CA LEU A 221 15.64 17.70 -19.60
C LEU A 221 15.27 19.09 -20.14
N GLU A 222 16.18 20.06 -20.00
CA GLU A 222 15.98 21.44 -20.47
C GLU A 222 15.90 21.50 -22.00
N THR A 223 16.64 20.68 -22.75
CA THR A 223 16.50 20.60 -24.23
C THR A 223 15.17 20.05 -24.68
N HIS A 224 14.43 19.36 -23.78
CA HIS A 224 13.07 18.86 -24.02
C HIS A 224 11.97 19.68 -23.36
N ASP A 225 12.28 20.92 -22.94
CA ASP A 225 11.37 21.80 -22.23
C ASP A 225 10.78 21.20 -20.93
N ILE A 226 11.52 20.27 -20.29
CA ILE A 226 11.15 19.64 -19.01
C ILE A 226 11.88 20.33 -17.88
N ARG A 227 11.14 20.94 -16.94
CA ARG A 227 11.73 21.58 -15.78
C ARG A 227 12.14 20.55 -14.72
N PRO A 228 13.45 20.41 -14.42
CA PRO A 228 13.90 19.51 -13.35
C PRO A 228 13.62 20.12 -11.97
N ILE A 229 13.11 19.30 -11.04
CA ILE A 229 12.81 19.70 -9.67
C ILE A 229 13.51 18.73 -8.71
N LEU A 230 14.50 19.23 -7.97
CA LEU A 230 15.12 18.47 -6.90
C LEU A 230 14.21 18.45 -5.65
N ALA A 231 13.98 17.28 -5.11
CA ALA A 231 13.25 17.10 -3.88
C ALA A 231 13.94 17.85 -2.72
N ARG A 232 13.18 18.53 -1.87
CA ARG A 232 13.75 19.25 -0.73
C ARG A 232 14.40 18.27 0.24
N VAL A 233 15.64 18.57 0.65
CA VAL A 233 16.36 17.79 1.67
C VAL A 233 15.52 17.72 2.94
N LYS A 234 15.38 16.53 3.52
CA LYS A 234 14.55 16.23 4.71
C LYS A 234 13.03 16.38 4.54
N HIS A 235 12.52 16.43 3.30
CA HIS A 235 11.10 16.38 3.00
C HIS A 235 10.75 15.08 2.25
N PRO A 236 10.63 13.93 2.92
CA PRO A 236 10.39 12.62 2.29
C PRO A 236 9.06 12.51 1.56
N GLN A 237 8.21 13.55 1.65
CA GLN A 237 6.91 13.58 0.97
C GLN A 237 7.05 13.77 -0.54
N THR A 238 8.13 14.38 -0.99
CA THR A 238 8.29 14.75 -2.40
C THR A 238 8.44 13.52 -3.28
N ASN A 239 9.17 12.47 -2.84
CA ASN A 239 9.33 11.19 -3.57
C ASN A 239 8.45 10.05 -3.05
N GLY A 240 7.64 10.29 -2.00
CA GLY A 240 6.83 9.24 -1.36
C GLY A 240 5.83 8.53 -2.27
N LYS A 241 5.49 9.09 -3.44
CA LYS A 241 4.58 8.48 -4.41
C LYS A 241 5.28 7.34 -5.17
N ILE A 242 6.46 7.61 -5.71
CA ILE A 242 7.24 6.61 -6.43
C ILE A 242 7.84 5.57 -5.49
N GLU A 243 8.29 5.97 -4.28
CA GLU A 243 8.69 5.01 -3.23
C GLU A 243 7.57 4.03 -2.90
N LYS A 244 6.32 4.52 -2.83
CA LYS A 244 5.16 3.67 -2.60
C LYS A 244 4.86 2.74 -3.76
N TRP A 245 5.15 3.17 -4.97
CA TRP A 245 5.07 2.32 -6.14
C TRP A 245 6.13 1.21 -6.10
N PHE A 246 7.38 1.51 -5.74
CA PHE A 246 8.42 0.49 -5.55
C PHE A 246 8.05 -0.55 -4.47
N ASP A 247 7.30 -0.18 -3.43
CA ASP A 247 6.72 -1.17 -2.50
C ASP A 247 5.77 -2.15 -3.21
N THR A 248 5.06 -1.69 -4.24
CA THR A 248 4.18 -2.56 -5.05
C THR A 248 5.01 -3.44 -5.98
N TYR A 249 6.04 -2.89 -6.62
CA TYR A 249 7.00 -3.63 -7.42
C TYR A 249 7.63 -4.79 -6.60
N LYS A 250 8.23 -4.50 -5.46
CA LYS A 250 8.83 -5.48 -4.54
C LYS A 250 7.91 -6.65 -4.20
N ARG A 251 6.62 -6.38 -4.08
CA ARG A 251 5.64 -7.38 -3.63
C ARG A 251 5.13 -8.27 -4.74
N PHE A 252 4.99 -7.73 -5.94
CA PHE A 252 4.18 -8.37 -6.97
C PHE A 252 4.87 -8.56 -8.31
N ARG A 253 6.02 -7.92 -8.57
CA ARG A 253 6.72 -8.02 -9.87
C ARG A 253 6.94 -9.48 -10.30
N TYR A 254 7.36 -10.32 -9.37
CA TYR A 254 7.69 -11.72 -9.64
C TYR A 254 6.49 -12.67 -9.69
N GLU A 255 5.29 -12.14 -9.60
CA GLU A 255 4.05 -12.89 -9.87
C GLU A 255 3.64 -12.79 -11.36
N PHE A 256 4.40 -12.06 -12.17
CA PHE A 256 4.19 -11.84 -13.60
C PHE A 256 5.41 -12.30 -14.39
N ASP A 257 5.16 -12.86 -15.58
CA ASP A 257 6.21 -13.41 -16.44
C ASP A 257 7.10 -12.32 -17.04
N SER A 258 6.53 -11.13 -17.30
CA SER A 258 7.26 -9.99 -17.83
C SER A 258 7.05 -8.70 -17.04
N LEU A 259 7.95 -7.73 -17.26
CA LEU A 259 7.82 -6.38 -16.71
C LEU A 259 6.57 -5.69 -17.29
N ASP A 260 6.32 -5.86 -18.57
CA ASP A 260 5.20 -5.24 -19.27
C ASP A 260 3.86 -5.73 -18.72
N GLU A 261 3.69 -7.03 -18.49
CA GLU A 261 2.48 -7.58 -17.86
C GLU A 261 2.25 -6.99 -16.47
N PHE A 262 3.31 -6.86 -15.66
CA PHE A 262 3.21 -6.23 -14.35
C PHE A 262 2.78 -4.76 -14.46
N ILE A 263 3.32 -3.98 -15.41
CA ILE A 263 2.97 -2.58 -15.62
C ILE A 263 1.54 -2.44 -16.14
N VAL A 264 1.13 -3.26 -17.08
CA VAL A 264 -0.26 -3.30 -17.57
C VAL A 264 -1.21 -3.61 -16.43
N TRP A 265 -0.91 -4.61 -15.61
CA TRP A 265 -1.70 -4.91 -14.42
C TRP A 265 -1.75 -3.73 -13.44
N TYR A 266 -0.59 -3.11 -13.12
CA TYR A 266 -0.53 -2.00 -12.18
C TYR A 266 -1.34 -0.80 -12.68
N ASN A 267 -1.16 -0.40 -13.92
CA ASN A 267 -1.83 0.77 -14.50
C ASN A 267 -3.35 0.57 -14.64
N ASN A 268 -3.82 -0.67 -14.78
CA ASN A 268 -5.26 -0.96 -14.98
C ASN A 268 -6.01 -1.39 -13.72
N ARG A 269 -5.36 -1.58 -12.57
CA ARG A 269 -6.08 -1.90 -11.34
C ARG A 269 -6.60 -0.64 -10.63
N PRO A 270 -7.76 -0.67 -9.97
CA PRO A 270 -8.25 0.43 -9.15
C PRO A 270 -7.21 0.88 -8.14
N HIS A 271 -6.93 2.17 -8.01
CA HIS A 271 -5.85 2.65 -7.17
C HIS A 271 -6.37 3.39 -5.92
N GLY A 272 -5.91 2.99 -4.72
CA GLY A 272 -6.42 3.49 -3.43
C GLY A 272 -6.23 4.98 -3.15
N SER A 273 -5.40 5.67 -3.92
CA SER A 273 -5.22 7.13 -3.83
C SER A 273 -5.96 7.91 -4.92
N LEU A 274 -6.68 7.24 -5.79
CA LEU A 274 -7.55 7.84 -6.80
C LEU A 274 -9.02 7.72 -6.36
N ASP A 275 -9.96 7.93 -7.26
CA ASP A 275 -11.37 7.71 -6.98
C ASP A 275 -11.69 6.21 -6.89
N PHE A 276 -11.30 5.62 -5.76
CA PHE A 276 -11.49 4.19 -5.50
C PHE A 276 -12.96 3.79 -5.46
N ASP A 277 -13.84 4.74 -5.13
CA ASP A 277 -15.28 4.44 -5.08
C ASP A 277 -15.86 4.29 -6.48
N ASN A 278 -15.23 4.84 -7.51
CA ASN A 278 -15.53 4.59 -8.92
C ASN A 278 -14.55 3.62 -9.59
N LEU A 279 -13.76 2.88 -8.82
CA LEU A 279 -12.77 1.91 -9.29
C LEU A 279 -11.74 2.53 -10.26
N GLU A 280 -11.40 3.80 -10.05
CA GLU A 280 -10.48 4.51 -10.92
C GLU A 280 -9.08 3.90 -10.86
N SER A 281 -8.58 3.51 -12.04
CA SER A 281 -7.20 3.02 -12.21
C SER A 281 -6.26 4.17 -12.62
N PRO A 282 -4.93 4.01 -12.48
CA PRO A 282 -3.96 4.96 -12.99
C PRO A 282 -4.16 5.28 -14.47
N GLU A 283 -4.48 4.29 -15.29
CA GLU A 283 -4.76 4.45 -16.72
C GLU A 283 -5.96 5.37 -16.95
N LEU A 284 -7.10 5.08 -16.32
CA LEU A 284 -8.31 5.90 -16.44
C LEU A 284 -8.08 7.33 -15.91
N ALA A 285 -7.38 7.46 -14.78
CA ALA A 285 -7.06 8.76 -14.21
C ALA A 285 -6.17 9.59 -15.13
N PHE A 286 -5.20 8.95 -15.80
CA PHE A 286 -4.30 9.61 -16.74
C PHE A 286 -5.10 10.31 -17.86
N TRP A 287 -5.95 9.57 -18.53
CA TRP A 287 -6.77 10.11 -19.64
C TRP A 287 -7.77 11.16 -19.16
N ARG A 288 -8.45 10.91 -18.07
CA ARG A 288 -9.45 11.84 -17.51
C ARG A 288 -8.85 13.15 -17.04
N ARG A 289 -7.59 13.14 -16.61
CA ARG A 289 -6.89 14.31 -16.06
C ARG A 289 -5.97 15.01 -17.06
N LEU A 290 -6.01 14.63 -18.33
CA LEU A 290 -5.32 15.41 -19.34
C LEU A 290 -5.87 16.85 -19.37
N PRO A 291 -5.01 17.86 -19.62
CA PRO A 291 -5.48 19.21 -19.84
C PRO A 291 -6.37 19.30 -21.08
N GLN A 292 -7.31 20.22 -21.09
CA GLN A 292 -8.30 20.33 -22.17
C GLN A 292 -7.64 20.54 -23.55
N GLU A 293 -6.56 21.28 -23.61
CA GLU A 293 -5.80 21.55 -24.81
C GLU A 293 -5.24 20.26 -25.44
N ALA A 294 -4.78 19.32 -24.60
CA ALA A 294 -4.31 18.00 -25.06
C ALA A 294 -5.46 17.18 -25.63
N ILE A 295 -6.63 17.20 -25.00
CA ILE A 295 -7.82 16.48 -25.48
C ILE A 295 -8.29 17.03 -26.83
N PHE A 296 -8.32 18.34 -26.99
CA PHE A 296 -8.64 18.97 -28.28
C PHE A 296 -7.62 18.60 -29.37
N GLY A 297 -6.33 18.64 -29.03
CA GLY A 297 -5.27 18.25 -29.96
C GLY A 297 -5.37 16.79 -30.44
N ILE A 298 -5.77 15.88 -29.58
CA ILE A 298 -6.06 14.48 -29.96
C ILE A 298 -7.30 14.45 -30.88
N GLY A 299 -8.37 15.17 -30.55
CA GLY A 299 -9.58 15.23 -31.35
C GLY A 299 -9.31 15.71 -32.78
N ILE A 300 -8.50 16.76 -32.94
CA ILE A 300 -8.09 17.25 -34.27
C ILE A 300 -7.31 16.19 -35.07
N ARG A 301 -6.37 15.50 -34.40
CA ARG A 301 -5.53 14.48 -35.09
C ARG A 301 -6.31 13.22 -35.49
N VAL A 302 -7.24 12.79 -34.62
CA VAL A 302 -7.97 11.53 -34.81
C VAL A 302 -9.22 11.71 -35.65
N PHE A 303 -9.94 12.82 -35.50
CA PHE A 303 -11.26 13.05 -36.12
C PHE A 303 -11.26 14.16 -37.15
N GLY A 304 -10.13 14.90 -37.31
CA GLY A 304 -10.03 15.97 -38.33
C GLY A 304 -10.93 17.17 -38.03
N TRP A 305 -11.13 17.50 -36.75
CA TRP A 305 -11.95 18.63 -36.31
C TRP A 305 -11.27 19.97 -36.60
#